data_8073774d44e416f587fd5ea822ef22ea
#
_entry.id   8073774d44e416f587fd5ea822ef22ea
#
_cell.length_a   1.000
_cell.length_b   1.000
_cell.length_c   1.000
_cell.angle_alpha   90.00
_cell.angle_beta   90.00
_cell.angle_gamma   90.00
#
_symmetry.space_group_name_H-M   'P 1'
#
loop_
_entity.id
_entity.type
_entity.pdbx_description
1 polymer ?
#
loop_
_entity_poly.entity_id
_entity_poly.type
_entity_poly.pdbx_seq_one_letter_code
_entity_poly.pdbx_strand_id
1 'polypeptide(L)'
;MRALIATVGSEGDVQPFLALGKRLLAEGHDVVFSASDSYTARADAVGVPFVGRPTWNETEFQANYLRIISEKNKLRQLTVVIEFLAQEQRSAVPQLMALAREADVVIHSPLSIGAVAAARAVGTPHVSVHHTWPLRRARGHGPTNVNLGPVGNALAWSITGSGIRLATDKLLNPVVAAAGLPPWRDILFDASHSRLLNLIAISPHALERDPLFGPTYRNTGYWFLDEPGYVPPDDLAAFVADEPPVVIGFGSNNGFDAHAVTKQLLDAVRGLDRRVVLQSGWAGLGDQELPPHVFLADFVPHGWLYARAACVVHHGGAGTTAAAFRAGIPQAIVWLQGDQLHWGRRIAQLGVGPPPRSQHALKAGWLRGALDSLLNNSDMAARARVLGTAIREEDGTGMAVRAIEKMFTAR
;
A
#
# COMPACT_ATOMS: atom_id res chain seq x y z
N MET A 1 -18.51 -19.58 6.00
CA MET A 1 -19.06 -18.37 5.34
C MET A 1 -18.49 -18.23 3.95
N ARG A 2 -19.24 -17.61 3.05
CA ARG A 2 -18.76 -17.22 1.71
C ARG A 2 -18.39 -15.73 1.72
N ALA A 3 -17.14 -15.39 1.47
CA ALA A 3 -16.64 -14.03 1.48
C ALA A 3 -16.35 -13.54 0.06
N LEU A 4 -16.92 -12.38 -0.31
CA LEU A 4 -16.51 -11.62 -1.47
C LEU A 4 -15.43 -10.63 -1.02
N ILE A 5 -14.23 -10.77 -1.54
CA ILE A 5 -13.15 -9.79 -1.35
C ILE A 5 -13.06 -8.91 -2.59
N ALA A 6 -13.05 -7.59 -2.44
CA ALA A 6 -12.95 -6.68 -3.57
C ALA A 6 -12.04 -5.49 -3.28
N THR A 7 -11.03 -5.28 -4.13
CA THR A 7 -10.12 -4.14 -4.01
C THR A 7 -9.85 -3.50 -5.36
N VAL A 8 -9.32 -2.28 -5.34
CA VAL A 8 -8.86 -1.52 -6.50
C VAL A 8 -7.47 -0.97 -6.20
N GLY A 9 -6.64 -0.83 -7.22
CA GLY A 9 -5.32 -0.23 -7.09
C GLY A 9 -4.19 -1.12 -7.63
N SER A 10 -2.99 -0.86 -7.15
CA SER A 10 -1.75 -1.51 -7.56
C SER A 10 -1.51 -2.84 -6.83
N GLU A 11 -0.40 -3.50 -7.13
CA GLU A 11 0.05 -4.73 -6.46
C GLU A 11 0.04 -4.61 -4.93
N GLY A 12 0.45 -3.44 -4.40
CA GLY A 12 0.42 -3.18 -2.95
C GLY A 12 -0.99 -3.14 -2.35
N ASP A 13 -2.02 -2.88 -3.18
CA ASP A 13 -3.42 -2.88 -2.78
C ASP A 13 -4.07 -4.26 -2.92
N VAL A 14 -3.49 -5.16 -3.72
CA VAL A 14 -4.02 -6.50 -4.03
C VAL A 14 -3.42 -7.57 -3.12
N GLN A 15 -2.11 -7.55 -2.92
CA GLN A 15 -1.40 -8.58 -2.15
C GLN A 15 -1.97 -8.82 -0.74
N PRO A 16 -2.28 -7.81 0.10
CA PRO A 16 -2.83 -8.06 1.43
C PRO A 16 -4.17 -8.79 1.39
N PHE A 17 -5.00 -8.49 0.39
CA PHE A 17 -6.30 -9.15 0.23
C PHE A 17 -6.18 -10.57 -0.30
N LEU A 18 -5.19 -10.86 -1.15
CA LEU A 18 -4.86 -12.25 -1.52
C LEU A 18 -4.37 -13.05 -0.31
N ALA A 19 -3.56 -12.44 0.55
CA ALA A 19 -3.12 -13.07 1.80
C ALA A 19 -4.30 -13.40 2.72
N LEU A 20 -5.26 -12.48 2.86
CA LEU A 20 -6.49 -12.74 3.61
C LEU A 20 -7.34 -13.83 2.95
N GLY A 21 -7.50 -13.79 1.62
CA GLY A 21 -8.27 -14.80 0.87
C GLY A 21 -7.70 -16.21 1.05
N LYS A 22 -6.37 -16.34 0.94
CA LYS A 22 -5.67 -17.60 1.20
C LYS A 22 -5.87 -18.09 2.63
N ARG A 23 -5.83 -17.19 3.62
CA ARG A 23 -6.06 -17.54 5.02
C ARG A 23 -7.52 -17.99 5.26
N LEU A 24 -8.49 -17.30 4.71
CA LEU A 24 -9.91 -17.68 4.82
C LEU A 24 -10.16 -19.08 4.24
N LEU A 25 -9.60 -19.36 3.05
CA LEU A 25 -9.70 -20.70 2.44
C LEU A 25 -9.07 -21.78 3.35
N ALA A 26 -7.90 -21.50 3.93
CA ALA A 26 -7.22 -22.42 4.84
C ALA A 26 -8.02 -22.70 6.13
N GLU A 27 -8.87 -21.77 6.57
CA GLU A 27 -9.76 -21.92 7.72
C GLU A 27 -11.16 -22.46 7.33
N GLY A 28 -11.33 -22.95 6.07
CA GLY A 28 -12.53 -23.63 5.60
C GLY A 28 -13.67 -22.72 5.17
N HIS A 29 -13.36 -21.47 4.81
CA HIS A 29 -14.34 -20.54 4.25
C HIS A 29 -14.31 -20.54 2.73
N ASP A 30 -15.43 -20.24 2.08
CA ASP A 30 -15.48 -19.98 0.65
C ASP A 30 -15.09 -18.56 0.35
N VAL A 31 -14.26 -18.35 -0.68
CA VAL A 31 -13.77 -17.03 -1.07
C VAL A 31 -13.94 -16.81 -2.56
N VAL A 32 -14.41 -15.63 -2.93
CA VAL A 32 -14.29 -15.08 -4.28
C VAL A 32 -13.57 -13.75 -4.18
N PHE A 33 -12.45 -13.62 -4.88
CA PHE A 33 -11.69 -12.38 -4.93
C PHE A 33 -11.95 -11.65 -6.25
N SER A 34 -12.25 -10.36 -6.21
CA SER A 34 -12.48 -9.53 -7.39
C SER A 34 -11.59 -8.30 -7.39
N ALA A 35 -10.79 -8.18 -8.43
CA ALA A 35 -9.92 -7.03 -8.71
C ALA A 35 -9.77 -6.87 -10.23
N SER A 36 -8.81 -6.05 -10.69
CA SER A 36 -8.43 -5.96 -12.09
C SER A 36 -8.09 -7.35 -12.67
N ASP A 37 -8.54 -7.63 -13.88
CA ASP A 37 -8.23 -8.89 -14.61
C ASP A 37 -6.73 -9.11 -14.81
N SER A 38 -5.92 -8.05 -14.76
CA SER A 38 -4.46 -8.14 -14.78
C SER A 38 -3.87 -8.97 -13.62
N TYR A 39 -4.63 -9.20 -12.54
CA TYR A 39 -4.19 -9.99 -11.39
C TYR A 39 -4.63 -11.47 -11.43
N THR A 40 -5.25 -11.94 -12.52
CA THR A 40 -5.72 -13.33 -12.65
C THR A 40 -4.60 -14.32 -12.39
N ALA A 41 -3.48 -14.21 -13.10
CA ALA A 41 -2.34 -15.10 -12.92
C ALA A 41 -1.76 -15.10 -11.50
N ARG A 42 -1.83 -13.94 -10.82
CA ARG A 42 -1.39 -13.78 -9.43
C ARG A 42 -2.31 -14.50 -8.45
N ALA A 43 -3.62 -14.39 -8.64
CA ALA A 43 -4.61 -15.08 -7.82
C ALA A 43 -4.54 -16.60 -8.01
N ASP A 44 -4.40 -17.06 -9.28
CA ASP A 44 -4.23 -18.48 -9.61
C ASP A 44 -2.97 -19.07 -8.95
N ALA A 45 -1.86 -18.34 -8.99
CA ALA A 45 -0.60 -18.78 -8.39
C ALA A 45 -0.70 -19.02 -6.87
N VAL A 46 -1.62 -18.35 -6.18
CA VAL A 46 -1.83 -18.51 -4.73
C VAL A 46 -3.08 -19.32 -4.39
N GLY A 47 -3.81 -19.81 -5.41
CA GLY A 47 -4.96 -20.67 -5.26
C GLY A 47 -6.22 -19.97 -4.71
N VAL A 48 -6.38 -18.67 -4.95
CA VAL A 48 -7.55 -17.91 -4.52
C VAL A 48 -8.53 -17.77 -5.70
N PRO A 49 -9.78 -18.28 -5.60
CA PRO A 49 -10.80 -18.12 -6.63
C PRO A 49 -11.01 -16.66 -7.01
N PHE A 50 -10.89 -16.37 -8.31
CA PHE A 50 -10.80 -15.01 -8.80
C PHE A 50 -11.85 -14.69 -9.87
N VAL A 51 -12.41 -13.50 -9.81
CA VAL A 51 -13.29 -12.93 -10.82
C VAL A 51 -12.75 -11.58 -11.25
N GLY A 52 -12.10 -11.56 -12.40
CA GLY A 52 -11.51 -10.37 -12.99
C GLY A 52 -12.56 -9.33 -13.37
N ARG A 53 -12.18 -8.08 -13.19
CA ARG A 53 -12.94 -6.93 -13.72
C ARG A 53 -12.16 -6.33 -14.88
N PRO A 54 -12.85 -6.02 -16.01
CA PRO A 54 -12.20 -5.35 -17.12
C PRO A 54 -11.52 -4.07 -16.65
N THR A 55 -10.25 -3.91 -17.01
CA THR A 55 -9.46 -2.73 -16.72
C THR A 55 -9.17 -1.94 -17.99
N TRP A 56 -8.55 -0.80 -17.79
CA TRP A 56 -7.99 0.00 -18.85
C TRP A 56 -6.97 -0.80 -19.67
N ASN A 57 -7.00 -0.65 -20.98
CA ASN A 57 -5.89 -1.14 -21.76
C ASN A 57 -4.61 -0.36 -21.42
N GLU A 58 -3.44 -0.92 -21.75
CA GLU A 58 -2.14 -0.32 -21.39
C GLU A 58 -2.00 1.13 -21.86
N THR A 59 -2.49 1.45 -23.06
CA THR A 59 -2.43 2.81 -23.63
C THR A 59 -3.26 3.80 -22.82
N GLU A 60 -4.48 3.42 -22.43
CA GLU A 60 -5.36 4.25 -21.60
C GLU A 60 -4.79 4.42 -20.19
N PHE A 61 -4.26 3.36 -19.62
CA PHE A 61 -3.58 3.42 -18.32
C PHE A 61 -2.40 4.38 -18.35
N GLN A 62 -1.51 4.25 -19.32
CA GLN A 62 -0.34 5.12 -19.48
C GLN A 62 -0.75 6.58 -19.67
N ALA A 63 -1.76 6.86 -20.51
CA ALA A 63 -2.25 8.21 -20.72
C ALA A 63 -2.80 8.85 -19.45
N ASN A 64 -3.62 8.11 -18.68
CA ASN A 64 -4.16 8.62 -17.43
C ASN A 64 -3.08 8.76 -16.34
N TYR A 65 -2.13 7.83 -16.29
CA TYR A 65 -1.01 7.90 -15.39
C TYR A 65 -0.14 9.14 -15.64
N LEU A 66 0.22 9.42 -16.91
CA LEU A 66 0.95 10.64 -17.30
C LEU A 66 0.18 11.91 -16.90
N ARG A 67 -1.16 11.91 -17.05
CA ARG A 67 -2.01 13.02 -16.62
C ARG A 67 -1.95 13.23 -15.10
N ILE A 68 -1.94 12.15 -14.32
CA ILE A 68 -1.82 12.19 -12.85
C ILE A 68 -0.47 12.78 -12.41
N ILE A 69 0.63 12.27 -12.97
CA ILE A 69 1.98 12.66 -12.53
C ILE A 69 2.37 14.06 -13.01
N SER A 70 1.84 14.51 -14.15
CA SER A 70 2.10 15.87 -14.68
C SER A 70 1.32 16.96 -13.93
N GLU A 71 0.27 16.63 -13.18
CA GLU A 71 -0.53 17.61 -12.46
C GLU A 71 0.20 18.10 -11.20
N LYS A 72 0.53 19.40 -11.20
CA LYS A 72 1.26 20.04 -10.09
C LYS A 72 0.36 20.42 -8.91
N ASN A 73 -0.90 20.68 -9.17
CA ASN A 73 -1.86 21.02 -8.14
C ASN A 73 -2.37 19.75 -7.44
N LYS A 74 -2.02 19.57 -6.18
CA LYS A 74 -2.34 18.36 -5.41
C LYS A 74 -3.83 18.05 -5.30
N LEU A 75 -4.70 19.07 -5.26
CA LEU A 75 -6.14 18.85 -5.24
C LEU A 75 -6.64 18.37 -6.62
N ARG A 76 -6.15 18.95 -7.71
CA ARG A 76 -6.46 18.48 -9.06
C ARG A 76 -5.89 17.10 -9.32
N GLN A 77 -4.68 16.81 -8.86
CA GLN A 77 -4.08 15.47 -8.94
C GLN A 77 -5.00 14.43 -8.27
N LEU A 78 -5.48 14.72 -7.06
CA LEU A 78 -6.45 13.86 -6.36
C LEU A 78 -7.74 13.68 -7.16
N THR A 79 -8.31 14.75 -7.74
CA THR A 79 -9.54 14.64 -8.53
C THR A 79 -9.35 13.79 -9.79
N VAL A 80 -8.21 13.87 -10.46
CA VAL A 80 -7.89 13.02 -11.63
C VAL A 80 -7.78 11.55 -11.23
N VAL A 81 -7.11 11.25 -10.10
CA VAL A 81 -7.04 9.87 -9.57
C VAL A 81 -8.43 9.33 -9.25
N ILE A 82 -9.26 10.12 -8.57
CA ILE A 82 -10.62 9.70 -8.19
C ILE A 82 -11.52 9.53 -9.42
N GLU A 83 -11.42 10.41 -10.41
CA GLU A 83 -12.16 10.30 -11.68
C GLU A 83 -11.83 8.99 -12.41
N PHE A 84 -10.53 8.67 -12.49
CA PHE A 84 -10.04 7.43 -13.08
C PHE A 84 -10.62 6.21 -12.34
N LEU A 85 -10.48 6.15 -11.01
CA LEU A 85 -11.01 5.06 -10.19
C LEU A 85 -12.55 4.96 -10.26
N ALA A 86 -13.25 6.07 -10.36
CA ALA A 86 -14.71 6.08 -10.43
C ALA A 86 -15.24 5.49 -11.73
N GLN A 87 -14.59 5.75 -12.85
CA GLN A 87 -14.99 5.22 -14.15
C GLN A 87 -14.88 3.70 -14.19
N GLU A 88 -13.74 3.13 -13.76
CA GLU A 88 -13.54 1.67 -13.65
C GLU A 88 -14.63 1.03 -12.78
N GLN A 89 -14.80 1.57 -11.58
CA GLN A 89 -15.69 0.97 -10.60
C GLN A 89 -17.16 1.04 -11.00
N ARG A 90 -17.57 2.10 -11.71
CA ARG A 90 -18.95 2.25 -12.17
C ARG A 90 -19.38 1.10 -13.08
N SER A 91 -18.53 0.67 -14.00
CA SER A 91 -18.82 -0.45 -14.90
C SER A 91 -18.87 -1.81 -14.18
N ALA A 92 -18.11 -1.95 -13.08
CA ALA A 92 -18.04 -3.17 -12.30
C ALA A 92 -19.22 -3.39 -11.32
N VAL A 93 -20.03 -2.35 -11.03
CA VAL A 93 -21.11 -2.44 -10.03
C VAL A 93 -22.10 -3.60 -10.30
N PRO A 94 -22.61 -3.84 -11.53
CA PRO A 94 -23.55 -4.96 -11.76
C PRO A 94 -22.95 -6.32 -11.43
N GLN A 95 -21.67 -6.57 -11.81
CA GLN A 95 -20.96 -7.81 -11.50
C GLN A 95 -20.74 -7.94 -9.97
N LEU A 96 -20.34 -6.88 -9.30
CA LEU A 96 -20.14 -6.87 -7.85
C LEU A 96 -21.46 -7.09 -7.09
N MET A 97 -22.58 -6.58 -7.58
CA MET A 97 -23.90 -6.84 -7.00
C MET A 97 -24.32 -8.31 -7.14
N ALA A 98 -24.02 -8.94 -8.28
CA ALA A 98 -24.28 -10.37 -8.48
C ALA A 98 -23.46 -11.21 -7.49
N LEU A 99 -22.16 -10.95 -7.38
CA LEU A 99 -21.27 -11.65 -6.43
C LEU A 99 -21.67 -11.39 -4.96
N ALA A 100 -22.04 -10.16 -4.62
CA ALA A 100 -22.42 -9.80 -3.26
C ALA A 100 -23.72 -10.47 -2.79
N ARG A 101 -24.69 -10.76 -3.71
CA ARG A 101 -25.91 -11.51 -3.36
C ARG A 101 -25.63 -12.95 -2.91
N GLU A 102 -24.56 -13.53 -3.41
CA GLU A 102 -24.15 -14.90 -3.07
C GLU A 102 -23.20 -14.97 -1.87
N ALA A 103 -22.73 -13.82 -1.37
CA ALA A 103 -21.78 -13.73 -0.28
C ALA A 103 -22.47 -13.45 1.07
N ASP A 104 -21.94 -14.02 2.14
CA ASP A 104 -22.32 -13.69 3.51
C ASP A 104 -21.72 -12.35 3.94
N VAL A 105 -20.57 -11.99 3.37
CA VAL A 105 -19.85 -10.75 3.69
C VAL A 105 -19.06 -10.22 2.48
N VAL A 106 -19.05 -8.90 2.33
CA VAL A 106 -18.17 -8.21 1.38
C VAL A 106 -17.02 -7.55 2.14
N ILE A 107 -15.80 -7.93 1.83
CA ILE A 107 -14.55 -7.39 2.41
C ILE A 107 -13.90 -6.50 1.35
N HIS A 108 -13.65 -5.24 1.67
CA HIS A 108 -13.22 -4.28 0.67
C HIS A 108 -12.23 -3.23 1.20
N SER A 109 -11.42 -2.63 0.31
CA SER A 109 -10.68 -1.42 0.64
C SER A 109 -11.60 -0.18 0.66
N PRO A 110 -11.29 0.88 1.40
CA PRO A 110 -12.11 2.09 1.43
C PRO A 110 -12.26 2.78 0.07
N LEU A 111 -11.31 2.55 -0.84
CA LEU A 111 -11.37 3.08 -2.21
C LEU A 111 -12.25 2.24 -3.15
N SER A 112 -12.68 1.03 -2.73
CA SER A 112 -13.56 0.15 -3.52
C SER A 112 -15.03 0.55 -3.37
N ILE A 113 -15.38 1.76 -3.81
CA ILE A 113 -16.71 2.34 -3.66
C ILE A 113 -17.78 1.47 -4.34
N GLY A 114 -17.45 0.88 -5.50
CA GLY A 114 -18.33 -0.05 -6.22
C GLY A 114 -18.71 -1.27 -5.37
N ALA A 115 -17.75 -1.83 -4.61
CA ALA A 115 -18.01 -2.97 -3.74
C ALA A 115 -18.90 -2.59 -2.54
N VAL A 116 -18.66 -1.42 -1.93
CA VAL A 116 -19.50 -0.91 -0.84
C VAL A 116 -20.91 -0.64 -1.34
N ALA A 117 -21.04 0.02 -2.50
CA ALA A 117 -22.33 0.32 -3.10
C ALA A 117 -23.10 -0.98 -3.44
N ALA A 118 -22.42 -1.96 -4.04
CA ALA A 118 -23.00 -3.26 -4.33
C ALA A 118 -23.49 -3.97 -3.06
N ALA A 119 -22.66 -4.06 -2.03
CA ALA A 119 -23.00 -4.67 -0.76
C ALA A 119 -24.25 -4.03 -0.13
N ARG A 120 -24.29 -2.69 -0.06
CA ARG A 120 -25.44 -1.96 0.50
C ARG A 120 -26.70 -2.09 -0.32
N ALA A 121 -26.59 -2.11 -1.66
CA ALA A 121 -27.74 -2.26 -2.54
C ALA A 121 -28.44 -3.62 -2.41
N VAL A 122 -27.66 -4.67 -2.13
CA VAL A 122 -28.21 -6.04 -1.96
C VAL A 122 -28.43 -6.44 -0.50
N GLY A 123 -28.00 -5.60 0.46
CA GLY A 123 -28.18 -5.85 1.89
C GLY A 123 -27.13 -6.75 2.52
N THR A 124 -26.06 -7.08 1.82
CA THR A 124 -24.97 -7.93 2.34
C THR A 124 -24.11 -7.13 3.33
N PRO A 125 -23.81 -7.68 4.52
CA PRO A 125 -22.86 -7.09 5.45
C PRO A 125 -21.50 -6.81 4.82
N HIS A 126 -20.86 -5.71 5.20
CA HIS A 126 -19.54 -5.43 4.65
C HIS A 126 -18.51 -5.04 5.73
N VAL A 127 -17.24 -5.35 5.46
CA VAL A 127 -16.07 -5.05 6.27
C VAL A 127 -15.12 -4.18 5.46
N SER A 128 -14.72 -3.05 6.01
CA SER A 128 -13.72 -2.16 5.39
C SER A 128 -12.33 -2.51 5.91
N VAL A 129 -11.32 -2.51 5.02
CA VAL A 129 -9.93 -2.88 5.35
C VAL A 129 -8.98 -1.76 4.96
N HIS A 130 -8.31 -1.18 5.95
CA HIS A 130 -7.28 -0.17 5.79
C HIS A 130 -5.91 -0.85 5.81
N HIS A 131 -5.32 -1.07 4.65
CA HIS A 131 -3.98 -1.65 4.45
C HIS A 131 -2.91 -0.61 4.15
N THR A 132 -3.34 0.62 3.89
CA THR A 132 -2.49 1.82 3.76
C THR A 132 -2.80 2.79 4.89
N TRP A 133 -2.19 3.98 4.88
CA TRP A 133 -2.52 5.02 5.86
C TRP A 133 -4.04 5.28 5.87
N PRO A 134 -4.73 5.16 7.03
CA PRO A 134 -6.18 5.21 7.06
C PRO A 134 -6.75 6.54 6.54
N LEU A 135 -7.58 6.48 5.51
CA LEU A 135 -8.32 7.60 4.96
C LEU A 135 -9.48 7.97 5.89
N ARG A 136 -9.18 8.59 7.01
CA ARG A 136 -10.17 9.02 7.99
C ARG A 136 -9.71 10.29 8.71
N ARG A 137 -10.66 11.07 9.18
CA ARG A 137 -10.38 12.19 10.08
C ARG A 137 -9.71 11.67 11.35
N ALA A 138 -8.59 12.27 11.71
CA ALA A 138 -7.75 11.84 12.82
C ALA A 138 -7.45 13.02 13.76
N ARG A 139 -7.19 12.74 15.03
CA ARG A 139 -6.73 13.76 16.00
C ARG A 139 -5.23 14.00 15.91
N GLY A 140 -4.49 12.96 15.57
CA GLY A 140 -3.03 13.00 15.54
C GLY A 140 -2.44 13.76 14.36
N HIS A 141 -3.23 14.03 13.31
CA HIS A 141 -2.77 14.77 12.11
C HIS A 141 -3.91 15.44 11.37
N GLY A 142 -3.59 16.51 10.63
CA GLY A 142 -4.49 17.14 9.65
C GLY A 142 -4.51 16.36 8.31
N PRO A 143 -5.37 16.75 7.36
CA PRO A 143 -5.51 16.10 6.06
C PRO A 143 -4.24 16.15 5.19
N THR A 144 -3.32 17.07 5.48
CA THR A 144 -1.99 17.19 4.85
C THR A 144 -0.89 16.53 5.66
N ASN A 145 -1.26 15.81 6.73
CA ASN A 145 -0.35 15.17 7.69
C ASN A 145 0.62 16.10 8.43
N VAL A 146 0.30 17.34 8.51
CA VAL A 146 0.93 18.23 9.47
C VAL A 146 0.19 18.10 10.79
N ASN A 147 0.91 17.84 11.87
CA ASN A 147 0.32 17.86 13.20
C ASN A 147 0.34 19.29 13.75
N LEU A 148 -0.83 19.91 13.77
CA LEU A 148 -1.07 21.27 14.30
C LEU A 148 -1.65 21.23 15.73
N GLY A 149 -1.56 20.09 16.41
CA GLY A 149 -2.25 19.81 17.65
C GLY A 149 -3.74 19.51 17.43
N PRO A 150 -4.45 19.00 18.47
CA PRO A 150 -5.82 18.48 18.31
C PRO A 150 -6.80 19.51 17.73
N VAL A 151 -6.72 20.76 18.16
CA VAL A 151 -7.61 21.85 17.70
C VAL A 151 -7.25 22.27 16.27
N GLY A 152 -5.97 22.47 16.00
CA GLY A 152 -5.49 22.82 14.65
C GLY A 152 -5.78 21.74 13.62
N ASN A 153 -5.62 20.47 14.00
CA ASN A 153 -5.96 19.32 13.14
C ASN A 153 -7.48 19.28 12.86
N ALA A 154 -8.32 19.48 13.87
CA ALA A 154 -9.78 19.52 13.70
C ALA A 154 -10.21 20.64 12.75
N LEU A 155 -9.62 21.84 12.87
CA LEU A 155 -9.87 22.97 11.98
C LEU A 155 -9.39 22.67 10.54
N ALA A 156 -8.20 22.11 10.40
CA ALA A 156 -7.66 21.71 9.09
C ALA A 156 -8.56 20.67 8.41
N TRP A 157 -9.08 19.68 9.15
CA TRP A 157 -10.05 18.72 8.64
C TRP A 157 -11.38 19.36 8.27
N SER A 158 -11.86 20.35 9.03
CA SER A 158 -13.11 21.05 8.73
C SER A 158 -13.03 21.85 7.43
N ILE A 159 -11.90 22.48 7.15
CA ILE A 159 -11.71 23.32 5.97
C ILE A 159 -11.30 22.46 4.75
N THR A 160 -10.14 21.82 4.82
CA THR A 160 -9.55 21.07 3.71
C THR A 160 -10.35 19.79 3.41
N GLY A 161 -10.77 19.08 4.46
CA GLY A 161 -11.60 17.88 4.30
C GLY A 161 -12.96 18.17 3.67
N SER A 162 -13.56 19.34 3.94
CA SER A 162 -14.78 19.74 3.25
C SER A 162 -14.59 20.02 1.78
N GLY A 163 -13.47 20.64 1.39
CA GLY A 163 -13.10 20.86 -0.01
C GLY A 163 -12.87 19.55 -0.76
N ILE A 164 -12.10 18.62 -0.16
CA ILE A 164 -11.87 17.28 -0.72
C ILE A 164 -13.21 16.55 -0.88
N ARG A 165 -14.05 16.55 0.15
CA ARG A 165 -15.38 15.93 0.13
C ARG A 165 -16.23 16.42 -1.05
N LEU A 166 -16.36 17.72 -1.20
CA LEU A 166 -17.16 18.30 -2.29
C LEU A 166 -16.65 17.90 -3.68
N ALA A 167 -15.33 17.87 -3.85
CA ALA A 167 -14.71 17.47 -5.10
C ALA A 167 -14.90 15.98 -5.37
N THR A 168 -14.69 15.12 -4.39
CA THR A 168 -14.73 13.67 -4.55
C THR A 168 -16.14 13.08 -4.54
N ASP A 169 -17.07 13.60 -3.72
CA ASP A 169 -18.46 13.13 -3.69
C ASP A 169 -19.13 13.29 -5.06
N LYS A 170 -18.86 14.38 -5.77
CA LYS A 170 -19.39 14.59 -7.12
C LYS A 170 -18.91 13.54 -8.13
N LEU A 171 -17.64 13.12 -8.01
CA LEU A 171 -17.03 12.13 -8.91
C LEU A 171 -17.44 10.70 -8.56
N LEU A 172 -17.67 10.39 -7.29
CA LEU A 172 -17.95 9.04 -6.81
C LEU A 172 -19.45 8.70 -6.77
N ASN A 173 -20.34 9.70 -6.66
CA ASN A 173 -21.77 9.43 -6.65
C ASN A 173 -22.32 8.76 -7.92
N PRO A 174 -21.76 8.91 -9.13
CA PRO A 174 -22.14 8.08 -10.28
C PRO A 174 -21.90 6.58 -10.08
N VAL A 175 -20.90 6.17 -9.27
CA VAL A 175 -20.69 4.76 -8.88
C VAL A 175 -21.80 4.29 -7.94
N VAL A 176 -22.17 5.12 -6.97
CA VAL A 176 -23.27 4.84 -6.03
C VAL A 176 -24.62 4.73 -6.77
N ALA A 177 -24.87 5.63 -7.72
CA ALA A 177 -26.08 5.62 -8.54
C ALA A 177 -26.17 4.37 -9.45
N ALA A 178 -25.02 3.84 -9.91
CA ALA A 178 -25.00 2.59 -10.69
C ALA A 178 -25.50 1.37 -9.89
N ALA A 179 -25.43 1.43 -8.55
CA ALA A 179 -26.02 0.44 -7.65
C ALA A 179 -27.51 0.70 -7.31
N GLY A 180 -28.14 1.71 -7.90
CA GLY A 180 -29.52 2.10 -7.61
C GLY A 180 -29.71 2.82 -6.27
N LEU A 181 -28.65 3.34 -5.68
CA LEU A 181 -28.68 3.99 -4.37
C LEU A 181 -28.76 5.51 -4.48
N PRO A 182 -29.36 6.20 -3.49
CA PRO A 182 -29.34 7.65 -3.41
C PRO A 182 -27.93 8.17 -3.18
N PRO A 183 -27.65 9.44 -3.54
CA PRO A 183 -26.33 10.03 -3.38
C PRO A 183 -25.81 9.96 -1.93
N TRP A 184 -24.55 9.60 -1.78
CA TRP A 184 -23.86 9.59 -0.49
C TRP A 184 -23.12 10.89 -0.25
N ARG A 185 -22.87 11.16 1.01
CA ARG A 185 -22.04 12.30 1.47
C ARG A 185 -20.82 11.77 2.21
N ASP A 186 -19.71 12.49 2.06
CA ASP A 186 -18.43 12.18 2.71
C ASP A 186 -17.92 10.78 2.37
N ILE A 187 -17.93 10.45 1.06
CA ILE A 187 -17.71 9.08 0.57
C ILE A 187 -16.37 8.53 1.01
N LEU A 188 -15.29 9.29 0.84
CA LEU A 188 -13.94 8.81 1.14
C LEU A 188 -13.65 8.68 2.65
N PHE A 189 -14.20 9.58 3.48
CA PHE A 189 -13.81 9.64 4.89
C PHE A 189 -14.83 9.02 5.84
N ASP A 190 -16.02 8.70 5.36
CA ASP A 190 -17.09 8.12 6.19
C ASP A 190 -17.92 7.05 5.47
N ALA A 191 -18.55 7.38 4.33
CA ALA A 191 -19.53 6.48 3.72
C ALA A 191 -18.92 5.17 3.17
N SER A 192 -17.63 5.13 2.80
CA SER A 192 -16.94 3.90 2.39
C SER A 192 -16.56 2.99 3.56
N HIS A 193 -16.66 3.48 4.79
CA HIS A 193 -16.33 2.69 5.98
C HIS A 193 -17.52 1.84 6.44
N SER A 194 -17.22 0.71 7.06
CA SER A 194 -18.25 -0.16 7.61
C SER A 194 -18.77 0.36 8.97
N ARG A 195 -20.06 0.23 9.20
CA ARG A 195 -20.65 0.44 10.53
C ARG A 195 -20.51 -0.79 11.43
N LEU A 196 -20.10 -1.91 10.89
CA LEU A 196 -19.97 -3.18 11.60
C LEU A 196 -18.52 -3.44 12.05
N LEU A 197 -17.59 -3.44 11.08
CA LEU A 197 -16.19 -3.76 11.33
C LEU A 197 -15.27 -3.08 10.31
N ASN A 198 -14.23 -2.41 10.81
CA ASN A 198 -13.16 -1.84 10.02
C ASN A 198 -11.83 -2.43 10.51
N LEU A 199 -11.13 -3.13 9.65
CA LEU A 199 -9.85 -3.73 9.95
C LEU A 199 -8.71 -2.78 9.56
N ILE A 200 -7.72 -2.66 10.42
CA ILE A 200 -6.49 -1.93 10.15
C ILE A 200 -5.41 -2.99 9.97
N ALA A 201 -5.09 -3.32 8.72
CA ALA A 201 -4.09 -4.30 8.31
C ALA A 201 -2.68 -3.70 8.39
N ILE A 202 -2.38 -3.05 9.50
CA ILE A 202 -1.11 -2.41 9.81
C ILE A 202 -0.74 -2.80 11.25
N SER A 203 0.53 -3.11 11.46
CA SER A 203 1.05 -3.42 12.78
C SER A 203 0.82 -2.27 13.78
N PRO A 204 0.31 -2.54 14.99
CA PRO A 204 0.23 -1.52 16.05
C PRO A 204 1.61 -1.00 16.48
N HIS A 205 2.68 -1.75 16.23
CA HIS A 205 4.05 -1.30 16.48
C HIS A 205 4.52 -0.27 15.44
N ALA A 206 3.99 -0.36 14.22
CA ALA A 206 4.30 0.60 13.15
C ALA A 206 3.38 1.83 13.18
N LEU A 207 2.09 1.66 13.47
CA LEU A 207 1.11 2.74 13.50
C LEU A 207 0.18 2.59 14.72
N GLU A 208 0.30 3.52 15.64
CA GLU A 208 -0.59 3.58 16.80
C GLU A 208 -2.03 3.88 16.38
N ARG A 209 -2.97 3.31 17.11
CA ARG A 209 -4.39 3.55 16.86
C ARG A 209 -4.76 4.99 17.21
N ASP A 210 -5.39 5.70 16.29
CA ASP A 210 -5.93 7.03 16.57
C ASP A 210 -7.12 6.93 17.54
N PRO A 211 -7.19 7.78 18.59
CA PRO A 211 -8.29 7.80 19.54
C PRO A 211 -9.69 8.04 18.94
N LEU A 212 -9.78 8.63 17.73
CA LEU A 212 -11.05 8.81 17.02
C LEU A 212 -11.58 7.51 16.37
N PHE A 213 -10.77 6.47 16.31
CA PHE A 213 -11.22 5.18 15.80
C PHE A 213 -12.04 4.46 16.88
N GLY A 214 -13.34 4.46 16.69
CA GLY A 214 -14.30 3.88 17.62
C GLY A 214 -14.19 2.35 17.76
N PRO A 215 -15.11 1.70 18.48
CA PRO A 215 -15.05 0.26 18.79
C PRO A 215 -15.20 -0.65 17.57
N THR A 216 -15.67 -0.13 16.43
CA THR A 216 -15.74 -0.89 15.18
C THR A 216 -14.40 -1.05 14.47
N TYR A 217 -13.34 -0.36 14.90
CA TYR A 217 -12.00 -0.48 14.32
C TYR A 217 -11.16 -1.48 15.11
N ARG A 218 -10.45 -2.35 14.39
CA ARG A 218 -9.53 -3.35 14.94
C ARG A 218 -8.20 -3.35 14.20
N ASN A 219 -7.10 -3.15 14.92
CA ASN A 219 -5.77 -3.41 14.38
C ASN A 219 -5.57 -4.93 14.37
N THR A 220 -5.12 -5.46 13.25
CA THR A 220 -4.88 -6.89 13.07
C THR A 220 -3.40 -7.21 12.91
N GLY A 221 -2.55 -6.24 12.64
CA GLY A 221 -1.21 -6.47 12.15
C GLY A 221 -1.16 -6.51 10.63
N TYR A 222 0.04 -6.62 10.07
CA TYR A 222 0.23 -6.66 8.62
C TYR A 222 -0.24 -8.00 8.01
N TRP A 223 -0.68 -7.95 6.77
CA TRP A 223 -1.09 -9.12 5.99
C TRP A 223 -0.06 -9.36 4.89
N PHE A 224 0.87 -10.24 5.13
CA PHE A 224 1.91 -10.60 4.18
C PHE A 224 1.48 -11.79 3.32
N LEU A 225 1.70 -11.68 2.01
CA LEU A 225 1.60 -12.79 1.07
C LEU A 225 3.00 -13.36 0.86
N ASP A 226 3.31 -14.44 1.53
CA ASP A 226 4.60 -15.11 1.39
C ASP A 226 4.64 -15.98 0.13
N GLU A 227 5.80 -16.00 -0.52
CA GLU A 227 6.10 -16.78 -1.72
C GLU A 227 7.23 -17.78 -1.42
N PRO A 228 6.95 -18.84 -0.63
CA PRO A 228 7.99 -19.77 -0.18
C PRO A 228 8.64 -20.56 -1.33
N GLY A 229 7.98 -20.64 -2.50
CA GLY A 229 8.49 -21.31 -3.69
C GLY A 229 9.32 -20.41 -4.62
N TYR A 230 9.62 -19.16 -4.23
CA TYR A 230 10.46 -18.30 -5.07
C TYR A 230 11.89 -18.83 -5.14
N VAL A 231 12.35 -19.10 -6.35
CA VAL A 231 13.73 -19.47 -6.67
C VAL A 231 14.39 -18.28 -7.37
N PRO A 232 15.42 -17.66 -6.75
CA PRO A 232 16.12 -16.54 -7.38
C PRO A 232 16.96 -17.03 -8.56
N PRO A 233 17.28 -16.17 -9.54
CA PRO A 233 18.34 -16.42 -10.48
C PRO A 233 19.67 -16.71 -9.77
N ASP A 234 20.48 -17.65 -10.33
CA ASP A 234 21.72 -18.11 -9.70
C ASP A 234 22.72 -16.98 -9.46
N ASP A 235 22.81 -16.04 -10.38
CA ASP A 235 23.69 -14.87 -10.30
C ASP A 235 23.26 -13.91 -9.17
N LEU A 236 21.95 -13.67 -9.01
CA LEU A 236 21.43 -12.90 -7.89
C LEU A 236 21.67 -13.62 -6.57
N ALA A 237 21.41 -14.93 -6.52
CA ALA A 237 21.65 -15.71 -5.31
C ALA A 237 23.12 -15.64 -4.87
N ALA A 238 24.04 -15.81 -5.80
CA ALA A 238 25.48 -15.68 -5.56
C ALA A 238 25.87 -14.25 -5.15
N PHE A 239 25.26 -13.22 -5.78
CA PHE A 239 25.56 -11.84 -5.48
C PHE A 239 25.21 -11.43 -4.04
N VAL A 240 24.12 -11.99 -3.48
CA VAL A 240 23.67 -11.63 -2.12
C VAL A 240 24.15 -12.59 -1.02
N ALA A 241 24.86 -13.68 -1.39
CA ALA A 241 25.27 -14.73 -0.43
C ALA A 241 26.42 -14.29 0.51
N ASP A 242 27.40 -13.58 -0.02
CA ASP A 242 28.62 -13.28 0.72
C ASP A 242 28.46 -12.11 1.69
N GLU A 243 27.71 -11.10 1.29
CA GLU A 243 27.52 -9.86 2.06
C GLU A 243 26.09 -9.32 1.89
N PRO A 244 25.41 -8.94 2.98
CA PRO A 244 24.11 -8.29 2.91
C PRO A 244 24.18 -6.99 2.08
N PRO A 245 23.52 -6.91 0.90
CA PRO A 245 23.59 -5.74 0.05
C PRO A 245 22.73 -4.58 0.57
N VAL A 246 23.01 -3.39 0.07
CA VAL A 246 22.06 -2.28 0.05
C VAL A 246 21.04 -2.55 -1.06
N VAL A 247 19.74 -2.50 -0.75
CA VAL A 247 18.70 -2.60 -1.77
C VAL A 247 18.13 -1.23 -2.09
N ILE A 248 18.03 -0.88 -3.38
CA ILE A 248 17.43 0.37 -3.84
C ILE A 248 16.35 0.04 -4.89
N GLY A 249 15.11 0.51 -4.65
CA GLY A 249 14.02 0.27 -5.59
C GLY A 249 12.83 1.20 -5.36
N PHE A 250 12.19 1.64 -6.46
CA PHE A 250 11.07 2.57 -6.40
C PHE A 250 9.74 1.95 -6.87
N GLY A 251 9.73 0.63 -7.09
CA GLY A 251 8.53 -0.13 -7.47
C GLY A 251 7.92 0.38 -8.78
N SER A 252 6.59 0.34 -8.87
CA SER A 252 5.82 0.78 -10.03
C SER A 252 5.73 2.31 -10.21
N ASN A 253 6.63 3.07 -9.62
CA ASN A 253 6.54 4.52 -9.59
C ASN A 253 7.14 5.15 -10.87
N ASN A 254 6.32 5.30 -11.92
CA ASN A 254 6.72 5.78 -13.25
C ASN A 254 6.82 7.32 -13.39
N GLY A 255 6.66 8.06 -12.29
CA GLY A 255 6.68 9.54 -12.29
C GLY A 255 8.06 10.17 -12.34
N PHE A 256 9.09 9.40 -12.69
CA PHE A 256 10.49 9.82 -12.66
C PHE A 256 11.03 10.18 -14.05
N ASP A 257 11.92 11.14 -14.09
CA ASP A 257 13.02 11.08 -15.04
C ASP A 257 13.95 9.95 -14.56
N ALA A 258 13.70 8.73 -15.03
CA ALA A 258 14.42 7.53 -14.61
C ALA A 258 15.93 7.68 -14.79
N HIS A 259 16.34 8.31 -15.88
CA HIS A 259 17.75 8.55 -16.18
C HIS A 259 18.41 9.49 -15.14
N ALA A 260 17.77 10.62 -14.83
CA ALA A 260 18.29 11.57 -13.83
C ALA A 260 18.34 10.95 -12.42
N VAL A 261 17.33 10.16 -12.05
CA VAL A 261 17.31 9.46 -10.77
C VAL A 261 18.40 8.39 -10.72
N THR A 262 18.52 7.55 -11.74
CA THR A 262 19.57 6.52 -11.80
C THR A 262 20.95 7.16 -11.69
N LYS A 263 21.19 8.27 -12.37
CA LYS A 263 22.46 8.99 -12.22
C LYS A 263 22.72 9.42 -10.78
N GLN A 264 21.75 9.99 -10.08
CA GLN A 264 21.91 10.38 -8.67
C GLN A 264 22.17 9.17 -7.76
N LEU A 265 21.52 8.02 -8.06
CA LEU A 265 21.73 6.77 -7.33
C LEU A 265 23.15 6.25 -7.54
N LEU A 266 23.59 6.14 -8.80
CA LEU A 266 24.93 5.66 -9.14
C LEU A 266 26.03 6.58 -8.58
N ASP A 267 25.83 7.91 -8.65
CA ASP A 267 26.74 8.88 -8.06
C ASP A 267 26.80 8.76 -6.51
N ALA A 268 25.71 8.32 -5.89
CA ALA A 268 25.68 8.12 -4.44
C ALA A 268 26.35 6.82 -4.01
N VAL A 269 26.19 5.74 -4.76
CA VAL A 269 26.76 4.42 -4.44
C VAL A 269 28.19 4.24 -4.98
N ARG A 270 28.65 5.13 -5.87
CA ARG A 270 30.02 5.11 -6.37
C ARG A 270 31.01 5.27 -5.22
N GLY A 271 31.87 4.29 -5.05
CA GLY A 271 32.84 4.25 -3.95
C GLY A 271 32.27 3.75 -2.62
N LEU A 272 31.00 3.29 -2.61
CA LEU A 272 30.48 2.55 -1.48
C LEU A 272 31.16 1.17 -1.44
N ASP A 273 31.77 0.84 -0.33
CA ASP A 273 32.38 -0.48 -0.09
C ASP A 273 31.28 -1.49 0.35
N ARG A 274 30.29 -1.67 -0.52
CA ARG A 274 29.12 -2.52 -0.31
C ARG A 274 28.47 -2.91 -1.62
N ARG A 275 27.96 -4.14 -1.69
CA ARG A 275 27.12 -4.58 -2.81
C ARG A 275 25.78 -3.85 -2.81
N VAL A 276 25.29 -3.52 -3.98
CA VAL A 276 24.00 -2.83 -4.16
C VAL A 276 23.14 -3.64 -5.11
N VAL A 277 21.92 -3.97 -4.71
CA VAL A 277 20.88 -4.50 -5.60
C VAL A 277 19.97 -3.35 -5.99
N LEU A 278 19.97 -3.03 -7.28
CA LEU A 278 19.08 -2.03 -7.87
C LEU A 278 17.89 -2.75 -8.51
N GLN A 279 16.70 -2.54 -7.98
CA GLN A 279 15.46 -3.08 -8.58
C GLN A 279 15.00 -2.14 -9.69
N SER A 280 15.01 -2.60 -10.94
CA SER A 280 14.61 -1.82 -12.11
C SER A 280 13.16 -1.39 -12.00
N GLY A 281 12.28 -2.31 -11.62
CA GLY A 281 10.84 -2.05 -11.54
C GLY A 281 10.32 -1.36 -12.80
N TRP A 282 9.24 -0.59 -12.67
CA TRP A 282 8.68 0.20 -13.77
C TRP A 282 9.37 1.57 -13.95
N ALA A 283 10.31 1.90 -13.09
CA ALA A 283 10.99 3.19 -13.13
C ALA A 283 12.16 3.25 -14.13
N GLY A 284 12.45 2.15 -14.88
CA GLY A 284 13.57 2.10 -15.84
C GLY A 284 14.93 2.37 -15.19
N LEU A 285 15.07 2.07 -13.89
CA LEU A 285 16.35 2.20 -13.20
C LEU A 285 17.33 1.17 -13.78
N GLY A 286 18.54 1.61 -14.09
CA GLY A 286 19.56 0.72 -14.65
C GLY A 286 19.77 0.81 -16.15
N ASP A 287 19.19 1.78 -16.86
CA ASP A 287 19.47 2.06 -18.28
C ASP A 287 20.92 2.53 -18.53
N GLN A 288 21.73 2.67 -17.50
CA GLN A 288 23.10 3.14 -17.55
C GLN A 288 24.07 1.98 -17.29
N GLU A 289 25.31 2.15 -17.73
CA GLU A 289 26.40 1.23 -17.38
C GLU A 289 26.58 1.18 -15.87
N LEU A 290 26.43 -0.02 -15.29
CA LEU A 290 26.45 -0.23 -13.85
C LEU A 290 27.86 -0.58 -13.36
N PRO A 291 28.30 -0.03 -12.20
CA PRO A 291 29.53 -0.47 -11.56
C PRO A 291 29.51 -1.97 -11.19
N PRO A 292 30.65 -2.66 -11.10
CA PRO A 292 30.69 -4.10 -10.81
C PRO A 292 30.08 -4.53 -9.48
N HIS A 293 29.96 -3.62 -8.51
CA HIS A 293 29.33 -3.86 -7.20
C HIS A 293 27.82 -3.56 -7.18
N VAL A 294 27.22 -3.22 -8.35
CA VAL A 294 25.80 -2.95 -8.51
C VAL A 294 25.16 -4.04 -9.37
N PHE A 295 24.22 -4.76 -8.83
CA PHE A 295 23.43 -5.77 -9.52
C PHE A 295 22.04 -5.20 -9.88
N LEU A 296 21.69 -5.27 -11.17
CA LEU A 296 20.34 -4.93 -11.61
C LEU A 296 19.45 -6.16 -11.50
N ALA A 297 18.43 -6.08 -10.66
CA ALA A 297 17.43 -7.12 -10.51
C ALA A 297 16.07 -6.67 -11.07
N ASP A 298 15.40 -7.55 -11.76
CA ASP A 298 14.00 -7.40 -12.11
C ASP A 298 13.11 -7.58 -10.86
N PHE A 299 11.89 -8.05 -11.03
CA PHE A 299 11.02 -8.32 -9.90
C PHE A 299 11.60 -9.41 -8.99
N VAL A 300 11.83 -9.05 -7.73
CA VAL A 300 12.22 -9.97 -6.66
C VAL A 300 11.26 -9.78 -5.48
N PRO A 301 10.65 -10.84 -4.94
CA PRO A 301 9.78 -10.74 -3.76
C PRO A 301 10.51 -10.07 -2.59
N HIS A 302 9.90 -9.03 -2.03
CA HIS A 302 10.49 -8.29 -0.90
C HIS A 302 10.83 -9.20 0.29
N GLY A 303 9.99 -10.21 0.57
CA GLY A 303 10.23 -11.16 1.66
C GLY A 303 11.54 -11.93 1.50
N TRP A 304 11.90 -12.28 0.27
CA TRP A 304 13.16 -12.95 -0.02
C TRP A 304 14.35 -11.99 0.01
N LEU A 305 14.23 -10.86 -0.65
CA LEU A 305 15.35 -9.92 -0.85
C LEU A 305 15.69 -9.18 0.44
N TYR A 306 14.69 -8.64 1.14
CA TYR A 306 14.93 -7.82 2.34
C TYR A 306 15.43 -8.64 3.54
N ALA A 307 15.07 -9.93 3.61
CA ALA A 307 15.63 -10.84 4.62
C ALA A 307 17.16 -11.02 4.49
N ARG A 308 17.74 -10.63 3.35
CA ARG A 308 19.17 -10.73 3.03
C ARG A 308 19.87 -9.37 2.91
N ALA A 309 19.12 -8.28 3.03
CA ALA A 309 19.63 -6.92 2.85
C ALA A 309 20.16 -6.31 4.15
N ALA A 310 21.17 -5.45 4.05
CA ALA A 310 21.65 -4.63 5.16
C ALA A 310 20.68 -3.46 5.44
N CYS A 311 20.17 -2.84 4.40
CA CYS A 311 19.22 -1.73 4.48
C CYS A 311 18.51 -1.55 3.13
N VAL A 312 17.46 -0.73 3.10
CA VAL A 312 16.73 -0.43 1.87
C VAL A 312 16.45 1.06 1.68
N VAL A 313 16.56 1.52 0.43
CA VAL A 313 16.09 2.84 -0.01
C VAL A 313 14.94 2.64 -0.98
N HIS A 314 13.77 3.22 -0.68
CA HIS A 314 12.59 3.00 -1.50
C HIS A 314 11.65 4.21 -1.53
N HIS A 315 10.56 4.11 -2.33
CA HIS A 315 9.61 5.20 -2.51
C HIS A 315 8.67 5.45 -1.31
N GLY A 316 8.54 4.49 -0.38
CA GLY A 316 7.66 4.63 0.80
C GLY A 316 6.25 4.11 0.62
N GLY A 317 6.00 3.21 -0.34
CA GLY A 317 4.72 2.50 -0.42
C GLY A 317 4.47 1.65 0.83
N ALA A 318 3.20 1.52 1.25
CA ALA A 318 2.82 0.84 2.48
C ALA A 318 3.35 -0.60 2.56
N GLY A 319 3.19 -1.39 1.48
CA GLY A 319 3.66 -2.78 1.42
C GLY A 319 5.19 -2.91 1.47
N THR A 320 5.91 -2.05 0.74
CA THR A 320 7.38 -2.02 0.76
C THR A 320 7.92 -1.63 2.13
N THR A 321 7.31 -0.62 2.75
CA THR A 321 7.63 -0.18 4.13
C THR A 321 7.38 -1.32 5.13
N ALA A 322 6.25 -2.00 5.03
CA ALA A 322 5.91 -3.14 5.87
C ALA A 322 6.91 -4.30 5.72
N ALA A 323 7.33 -4.61 4.48
CA ALA A 323 8.31 -5.64 4.20
C ALA A 323 9.69 -5.32 4.85
N ALA A 324 10.13 -4.07 4.77
CA ALA A 324 11.35 -3.62 5.42
C ALA A 324 11.26 -3.65 6.96
N PHE A 325 10.11 -3.26 7.52
CA PHE A 325 9.85 -3.43 8.96
C PHE A 325 9.92 -4.91 9.38
N ARG A 326 9.23 -5.81 8.65
CA ARG A 326 9.25 -7.25 8.93
C ARG A 326 10.65 -7.85 8.83
N ALA A 327 11.44 -7.41 7.85
CA ALA A 327 12.83 -7.83 7.71
C ALA A 327 13.71 -7.35 8.88
N GLY A 328 13.31 -6.31 9.59
CA GLY A 328 14.04 -5.73 10.70
C GLY A 328 15.29 -4.96 10.26
N ILE A 329 15.24 -4.34 9.08
CA ILE A 329 16.33 -3.58 8.49
C ILE A 329 16.05 -2.07 8.48
N PRO A 330 17.08 -1.22 8.62
CA PRO A 330 16.96 0.22 8.44
C PRO A 330 16.48 0.58 7.03
N GLN A 331 15.70 1.66 6.90
CA GLN A 331 15.15 2.07 5.62
C GLN A 331 15.11 3.58 5.42
N ALA A 332 15.31 4.06 4.19
CA ALA A 332 15.18 5.46 3.82
C ALA A 332 14.12 5.65 2.73
N ILE A 333 13.35 6.72 2.84
CA ILE A 333 12.28 7.00 1.89
C ILE A 333 12.58 8.23 1.03
N VAL A 334 12.49 8.02 -0.29
CA VAL A 334 12.47 9.05 -1.32
C VAL A 334 11.04 9.12 -1.88
N TRP A 335 10.23 10.00 -1.31
CA TRP A 335 8.80 10.05 -1.59
C TRP A 335 8.46 10.90 -2.82
N LEU A 336 7.41 10.51 -3.53
CA LEU A 336 6.82 11.24 -4.66
C LEU A 336 5.41 11.74 -4.33
N GLN A 337 4.53 10.87 -3.84
CA GLN A 337 3.10 11.18 -3.69
C GLN A 337 2.41 10.32 -2.60
N GLY A 338 1.13 10.59 -2.40
CA GLY A 338 0.25 9.79 -1.56
C GLY A 338 0.68 9.72 -0.09
N ASP A 339 0.61 8.54 0.49
CA ASP A 339 0.95 8.24 1.87
C ASP A 339 2.45 8.04 2.12
N GLN A 340 3.27 8.06 1.07
CA GLN A 340 4.72 7.82 1.15
C GLN A 340 5.44 8.77 2.12
N LEU A 341 5.05 10.06 2.12
CA LEU A 341 5.59 11.04 3.07
C LEU A 341 5.24 10.68 4.52
N HIS A 342 4.07 10.10 4.75
CA HIS A 342 3.62 9.67 6.09
C HIS A 342 4.49 8.56 6.61
N TRP A 343 4.70 7.54 5.79
CA TRP A 343 5.58 6.41 6.12
C TRP A 343 7.00 6.88 6.36
N GLY A 344 7.52 7.79 5.54
CA GLY A 344 8.84 8.35 5.75
C GLY A 344 9.00 9.10 7.07
N ARG A 345 8.00 9.90 7.45
CA ARG A 345 7.99 10.56 8.76
C ARG A 345 7.88 9.55 9.90
N ARG A 346 7.04 8.51 9.72
CA ARG A 346 6.88 7.48 10.74
C ARG A 346 8.15 6.67 10.96
N ILE A 347 8.86 6.33 9.91
CA ILE A 347 10.17 5.67 9.97
C ILE A 347 11.17 6.50 10.79
N ALA A 348 11.23 7.80 10.55
CA ALA A 348 12.10 8.71 11.31
C ALA A 348 11.67 8.81 12.78
N GLN A 349 10.36 8.87 13.07
CA GLN A 349 9.82 8.87 14.45
C GLN A 349 10.15 7.58 15.21
N LEU A 350 10.08 6.43 14.52
CA LEU A 350 10.45 5.13 15.09
C LEU A 350 11.97 4.97 15.24
N GLY A 351 12.76 5.87 14.66
CA GLY A 351 14.22 5.83 14.68
C GLY A 351 14.81 4.66 13.90
N VAL A 352 14.11 4.18 12.87
CA VAL A 352 14.53 3.07 11.99
C VAL A 352 14.95 3.56 10.61
N GLY A 353 15.07 4.87 10.43
CA GLY A 353 15.57 5.51 9.22
C GLY A 353 15.65 7.03 9.36
N PRO A 354 16.31 7.73 8.43
CA PRO A 354 16.43 9.18 8.42
C PRO A 354 15.09 9.85 8.01
N PRO A 355 14.97 11.18 8.21
CA PRO A 355 13.85 11.95 7.67
C PRO A 355 13.72 11.75 6.14
N PRO A 356 12.48 11.63 5.61
CA PRO A 356 12.25 11.35 4.20
C PRO A 356 12.66 12.52 3.30
N ARG A 357 13.04 12.20 2.06
CA ARG A 357 13.39 13.18 1.03
C ARG A 357 12.35 13.15 -0.08
N SER A 358 11.96 14.34 -0.55
CA SER A 358 11.20 14.42 -1.81
C SER A 358 12.10 14.03 -2.98
N GLN A 359 11.56 13.25 -3.90
CA GLN A 359 12.22 12.88 -5.12
C GLN A 359 12.67 14.10 -5.95
N HIS A 360 11.81 15.13 -6.05
CA HIS A 360 12.16 16.38 -6.75
C HIS A 360 13.35 17.12 -6.13
N ALA A 361 13.71 16.79 -4.91
CA ALA A 361 14.84 17.37 -4.19
C ALA A 361 15.95 16.33 -3.92
N LEU A 362 15.91 15.18 -4.59
CA LEU A 362 16.92 14.13 -4.45
C LEU A 362 18.25 14.62 -5.02
N LYS A 363 19.30 14.44 -4.24
CA LYS A 363 20.69 14.70 -4.63
C LYS A 363 21.58 13.57 -4.11
N ALA A 364 22.61 13.21 -4.85
CA ALA A 364 23.57 12.17 -4.47
C ALA A 364 24.17 12.39 -3.08
N GLY A 365 24.44 13.64 -2.70
CA GLY A 365 24.98 13.97 -1.37
C GLY A 365 24.04 13.62 -0.22
N TRP A 366 22.70 13.87 -0.37
CA TRP A 366 21.73 13.44 0.63
C TRP A 366 21.68 11.91 0.72
N LEU A 367 21.67 11.24 -0.44
CA LEU A 367 21.55 9.78 -0.48
C LEU A 367 22.80 9.12 0.14
N ARG A 368 24.00 9.64 -0.11
CA ARG A 368 25.23 9.18 0.58
C ARG A 368 25.13 9.30 2.09
N GLY A 369 24.66 10.45 2.59
CA GLY A 369 24.48 10.63 4.04
C GLY A 369 23.38 9.72 4.62
N ALA A 370 22.32 9.45 3.86
CA ALA A 370 21.30 8.49 4.27
C ALA A 370 21.86 7.06 4.32
N LEU A 371 22.59 6.63 3.29
CA LEU A 371 23.25 5.31 3.25
C LEU A 371 24.25 5.13 4.37
N ASP A 372 25.09 6.14 4.64
CA ASP A 372 26.02 6.14 5.77
C ASP A 372 25.27 5.93 7.09
N SER A 373 24.19 6.68 7.30
CA SER A 373 23.35 6.54 8.50
C SER A 373 22.71 5.16 8.62
N LEU A 374 22.19 4.59 7.52
CA LEU A 374 21.55 3.28 7.50
C LEU A 374 22.53 2.14 7.80
N LEU A 375 23.77 2.26 7.31
CA LEU A 375 24.80 1.23 7.45
C LEU A 375 25.57 1.29 8.77
N ASN A 376 25.79 2.50 9.30
CA ASN A 376 26.73 2.73 10.40
C ASN A 376 26.05 3.11 11.74
N ASN A 377 24.73 3.39 11.75
CA ASN A 377 24.01 3.70 12.99
C ASN A 377 23.50 2.42 13.68
N SER A 378 24.28 1.93 14.64
CA SER A 378 23.96 0.70 15.40
C SER A 378 22.63 0.78 16.16
N ASP A 379 22.26 1.96 16.69
CA ASP A 379 21.00 2.15 17.41
C ASP A 379 19.81 2.07 16.46
N MET A 380 19.95 2.62 15.25
CA MET A 380 18.93 2.52 14.20
C MET A 380 18.70 1.04 13.80
N ALA A 381 19.81 0.31 13.58
CA ALA A 381 19.75 -1.12 13.26
C ALA A 381 19.15 -1.95 14.41
N ALA A 382 19.47 -1.63 15.67
CA ALA A 382 18.90 -2.31 16.83
C ALA A 382 17.38 -2.07 16.92
N ARG A 383 16.92 -0.82 16.77
CA ARG A 383 15.48 -0.49 16.75
C ARG A 383 14.76 -1.18 15.60
N ALA A 384 15.35 -1.21 14.41
CA ALA A 384 14.74 -1.91 13.26
C ALA A 384 14.58 -3.42 13.55
N ARG A 385 15.59 -4.07 14.13
CA ARG A 385 15.53 -5.49 14.53
C ARG A 385 14.44 -5.77 15.56
N VAL A 386 14.33 -4.95 16.60
CA VAL A 386 13.29 -5.07 17.63
C VAL A 386 11.89 -4.96 17.02
N LEU A 387 11.68 -3.93 16.18
CA LEU A 387 10.41 -3.74 15.46
C LEU A 387 10.10 -4.93 14.55
N GLY A 388 11.09 -5.41 13.80
CA GLY A 388 10.93 -6.55 12.90
C GLY A 388 10.58 -7.84 13.64
N THR A 389 11.16 -8.08 14.82
CA THR A 389 10.81 -9.23 15.66
C THR A 389 9.36 -9.15 16.10
N ALA A 390 8.91 -8.02 16.64
CA ALA A 390 7.52 -7.84 17.05
C ALA A 390 6.53 -8.05 15.89
N ILE A 391 6.85 -7.54 14.69
CA ILE A 391 5.98 -7.70 13.51
C ILE A 391 5.94 -9.16 13.01
N ARG A 392 7.03 -9.92 13.11
CA ARG A 392 7.04 -11.35 12.73
C ARG A 392 6.23 -12.24 13.65
N GLU A 393 6.00 -11.83 14.89
CA GLU A 393 5.17 -12.53 15.86
C GLU A 393 3.66 -12.29 15.65
N GLU A 394 3.28 -11.33 14.80
CA GLU A 394 1.89 -11.03 14.50
C GLU A 394 1.26 -12.09 13.57
N ASP A 395 0.04 -12.51 13.89
CA ASP A 395 -0.84 -13.31 13.02
C ASP A 395 -1.93 -12.39 12.42
N GLY A 396 -1.52 -11.47 11.56
CA GLY A 396 -2.39 -10.40 11.06
C GLY A 396 -3.63 -10.91 10.32
N THR A 397 -3.48 -11.85 9.42
CA THR A 397 -4.60 -12.44 8.67
C THR A 397 -5.49 -13.30 9.58
N GLY A 398 -4.92 -14.08 10.50
CA GLY A 398 -5.71 -14.86 11.47
C GLY A 398 -6.48 -13.97 12.44
N MET A 399 -5.88 -12.86 12.90
CA MET A 399 -6.62 -11.85 13.69
C MET A 399 -7.79 -11.26 12.90
N ALA A 400 -7.62 -11.04 11.59
CA ALA A 400 -8.69 -10.56 10.73
C ALA A 400 -9.82 -11.57 10.57
N VAL A 401 -9.50 -12.85 10.31
CA VAL A 401 -10.51 -13.92 10.20
C VAL A 401 -11.31 -14.01 11.49
N ARG A 402 -10.67 -14.12 12.65
CA ARG A 402 -11.35 -14.16 13.96
C ARG A 402 -12.24 -12.94 14.21
N ALA A 403 -11.82 -11.74 13.78
CA ALA A 403 -12.63 -10.53 13.92
C ALA A 403 -13.89 -10.56 13.04
N ILE A 404 -13.76 -11.08 11.81
CA ILE A 404 -14.88 -11.25 10.88
C ILE A 404 -15.85 -12.31 11.40
N GLU A 405 -15.37 -13.48 11.82
CA GLU A 405 -16.22 -14.55 12.39
C GLU A 405 -17.00 -14.05 13.61
N LYS A 406 -16.34 -13.34 14.52
CA LYS A 406 -16.99 -12.77 15.70
C LYS A 406 -18.13 -11.81 15.35
N MET A 407 -18.05 -11.13 14.21
CA MET A 407 -19.13 -10.26 13.74
C MET A 407 -20.43 -11.03 13.46
N PHE A 408 -20.34 -12.31 13.06
CA PHE A 408 -21.51 -13.17 12.81
C PHE A 408 -22.04 -13.81 14.08
N THR A 409 -21.20 -14.15 15.05
CA THR A 409 -21.60 -14.77 16.30
C THR A 409 -22.18 -13.80 17.32
N ALA A 410 -21.97 -12.48 17.12
CA ALA A 410 -22.49 -11.42 17.99
C ALA A 410 -23.87 -10.88 17.54
N ARG A 411 -24.45 -11.45 16.48
CA ARG A 411 -25.82 -11.19 16.00
C ARG A 411 -26.77 -12.26 16.50
#